data_79d7ed821d5c6384c661096e7cc6bd0b
#
_entry.id   79d7ed821d5c6384c661096e7cc6bd0b
#
_cell.length_a   1.000
_cell.length_b   1.000
_cell.length_c   1.000
_cell.angle_alpha   90.00
_cell.angle_beta   90.00
_cell.angle_gamma   90.00
#
_symmetry.space_group_name_H-M   'P 1'
#
loop_
_entity.id
_entity.type
_entity.pdbx_description
1 polymer ?
#
loop_
_entity_poly.entity_id
_entity_poly.type
_entity_poly.pdbx_seq_one_letter_code
_entity_poly.pdbx_strand_id
1 'polypeptide(L)'
;MSKYPLDLVQQYYPGAIMFEAQKYWSMSEDQKKKYNVAEVVDNGKYFGQLKKDGNWYAFVKGIGGQKYLFSRNESKKTGLLTERIENVPHIEKALDCLPNGTVLIGEIYVPGGDSNATRQVMGCLPAKAIERQKEDGYVHYYIFDCVAYDGKTFFDSGSWQR
;
A
#
# COMPACT_ATOMS: atom_id res chain seq x y z
N MET A 1 22.33 2.35 -9.18
CA MET A 1 21.18 2.81 -8.39
C MET A 1 20.05 1.85 -8.64
N SER A 2 19.54 1.28 -7.60
CA SER A 2 18.46 0.33 -7.63
C SER A 2 17.16 0.99 -8.12
N LYS A 3 16.35 0.24 -8.86
CA LYS A 3 15.22 0.78 -9.62
C LYS A 3 13.86 0.49 -8.99
N TYR A 4 13.83 -0.14 -7.80
CA TYR A 4 12.60 -0.70 -7.23
C TYR A 4 12.34 -0.19 -5.81
N PRO A 5 11.10 -0.01 -5.35
CA PRO A 5 10.80 0.30 -3.96
C PRO A 5 11.30 -0.78 -3.01
N LEU A 6 11.37 -2.04 -3.50
CA LEU A 6 12.01 -3.11 -2.76
C LEU A 6 13.41 -2.70 -2.32
N ASP A 7 14.16 -2.03 -3.17
CA ASP A 7 15.51 -1.59 -2.89
C ASP A 7 15.56 -0.38 -1.96
N LEU A 8 14.59 0.53 -2.06
CA LEU A 8 14.43 1.58 -1.05
C LEU A 8 14.04 0.98 0.30
N VAL A 9 13.11 0.02 0.30
CA VAL A 9 12.76 -0.72 1.51
C VAL A 9 13.95 -1.53 2.00
N GLN A 10 14.69 -2.23 1.13
CA GLN A 10 15.91 -2.97 1.49
C GLN A 10 17.07 -2.08 1.92
N GLN A 11 17.17 -0.86 1.41
CA GLN A 11 18.16 0.11 1.87
C GLN A 11 17.94 0.49 3.32
N TYR A 12 16.69 0.65 3.74
CA TYR A 12 16.33 0.98 5.13
C TYR A 12 16.10 -0.26 5.99
N TYR A 13 15.68 -1.37 5.38
CA TYR A 13 15.35 -2.64 6.03
C TYR A 13 15.91 -3.81 5.22
N PRO A 14 17.19 -4.17 5.40
CA PRO A 14 17.77 -5.33 4.73
C PRO A 14 16.93 -6.59 4.97
N GLY A 15 16.57 -7.29 3.89
CA GLY A 15 15.74 -8.49 3.94
C GLY A 15 14.23 -8.24 3.79
N ALA A 16 13.78 -6.98 3.67
CA ALA A 16 12.39 -6.66 3.41
C ALA A 16 11.93 -7.15 2.02
N ILE A 17 10.80 -7.83 1.97
CA ILE A 17 10.19 -8.33 0.73
C ILE A 17 8.87 -7.58 0.52
N MET A 18 8.65 -7.07 -0.70
CA MET A 18 7.35 -6.53 -1.08
C MET A 18 6.35 -7.68 -1.14
N PHE A 19 5.46 -7.72 -0.17
CA PHE A 19 4.49 -8.79 -0.01
C PHE A 19 3.32 -8.61 -0.98
N GLU A 20 3.05 -9.62 -1.80
CA GLU A 20 1.84 -9.71 -2.59
C GLU A 20 0.93 -10.80 -2.02
N ALA A 21 -0.26 -10.41 -1.56
CA ALA A 21 -1.24 -11.37 -1.08
C ALA A 21 -1.67 -12.34 -2.19
N GLN A 22 -1.69 -13.64 -1.88
CA GLN A 22 -2.17 -14.66 -2.79
C GLN A 22 -3.66 -14.47 -3.09
N LYS A 23 -4.03 -14.45 -4.36
CA LYS A 23 -5.42 -14.30 -4.80
C LYS A 23 -6.12 -15.66 -4.80
N TYR A 24 -7.31 -15.74 -4.22
CA TYR A 24 -8.09 -16.98 -4.15
C TYR A 24 -8.29 -17.66 -5.51
N TRP A 25 -8.57 -16.89 -6.57
CA TRP A 25 -8.76 -17.42 -7.94
C TRP A 25 -7.48 -17.90 -8.61
N SER A 26 -6.31 -17.56 -8.11
CA SER A 26 -5.02 -18.06 -8.59
C SER A 26 -4.53 -19.29 -7.82
N MET A 27 -5.29 -19.76 -6.83
CA MET A 27 -4.99 -20.96 -6.07
C MET A 27 -5.32 -22.22 -6.86
N SER A 28 -4.56 -23.30 -6.63
CA SER A 28 -4.94 -24.63 -7.10
C SER A 28 -6.22 -25.13 -6.41
N GLU A 29 -6.90 -26.11 -7.00
CA GLU A 29 -8.13 -26.67 -6.39
C GLU A 29 -7.86 -27.27 -5.00
N ASP A 30 -6.69 -27.86 -4.77
CA ASP A 30 -6.31 -28.38 -3.45
C ASP A 30 -6.10 -27.25 -2.43
N GLN A 31 -5.50 -26.13 -2.87
CA GLN A 31 -5.38 -24.94 -2.04
C GLN A 31 -6.75 -24.33 -1.72
N LYS A 32 -7.66 -24.26 -2.71
CA LYS A 32 -9.03 -23.74 -2.50
C LYS A 32 -9.81 -24.61 -1.52
N LYS A 33 -9.68 -25.95 -1.60
CA LYS A 33 -10.28 -26.87 -0.63
C LYS A 33 -9.73 -26.64 0.76
N LYS A 34 -8.41 -26.45 0.90
CA LYS A 34 -7.76 -26.17 2.18
C LYS A 34 -8.21 -24.84 2.78
N TYR A 35 -8.50 -23.84 1.95
CA TYR A 35 -8.92 -22.49 2.33
C TYR A 35 -10.38 -22.24 1.93
N ASN A 36 -11.25 -23.23 2.10
CA ASN A 36 -12.67 -23.07 1.84
C ASN A 36 -13.24 -21.90 2.65
N VAL A 37 -13.64 -20.83 1.95
CA VAL A 37 -14.07 -19.57 2.56
C VAL A 37 -15.25 -19.76 3.53
N ALA A 38 -16.15 -20.67 3.21
CA ALA A 38 -17.31 -20.97 4.08
C ALA A 38 -16.90 -21.59 5.43
N GLU A 39 -15.84 -22.41 5.44
CA GLU A 39 -15.31 -23.02 6.68
C GLU A 39 -14.31 -22.11 7.39
N VAL A 40 -13.69 -21.18 6.64
CA VAL A 40 -12.66 -20.27 7.13
C VAL A 40 -13.25 -19.17 8.00
N VAL A 41 -14.46 -18.70 7.66
CA VAL A 41 -15.10 -17.55 8.34
C VAL A 41 -15.43 -17.84 9.79
N ASP A 42 -15.75 -19.09 10.14
CA ASP A 42 -16.26 -19.44 11.48
C ASP A 42 -15.26 -20.18 12.40
N ASN A 43 -14.03 -20.44 11.96
CA ASN A 43 -13.08 -21.24 12.74
C ASN A 43 -12.14 -20.45 13.66
N GLY A 44 -12.24 -19.13 13.70
CA GLY A 44 -11.43 -18.24 14.53
C GLY A 44 -9.95 -18.15 14.13
N LYS A 45 -9.53 -18.80 13.04
CA LYS A 45 -8.13 -18.82 12.57
C LYS A 45 -7.82 -17.70 11.59
N TYR A 46 -8.83 -17.02 11.07
CA TYR A 46 -8.72 -15.99 10.05
C TYR A 46 -9.53 -14.77 10.45
N PHE A 47 -9.10 -13.62 9.99
CA PHE A 47 -9.88 -12.40 10.08
C PHE A 47 -10.11 -11.82 8.68
N GLY A 48 -11.22 -11.15 8.50
CA GLY A 48 -11.56 -10.47 7.25
C GLY A 48 -11.22 -8.99 7.31
N GLN A 49 -10.75 -8.46 6.20
CA GLN A 49 -10.56 -7.02 6.01
C GLN A 49 -11.42 -6.52 4.87
N LEU A 50 -11.92 -5.29 5.01
CA LEU A 50 -12.68 -4.64 3.97
C LEU A 50 -11.79 -4.38 2.75
N LYS A 51 -12.15 -4.90 1.58
CA LYS A 51 -11.46 -4.61 0.33
C LYS A 51 -12.01 -3.34 -0.29
N LYS A 52 -11.19 -2.29 -0.31
CA LYS A 52 -11.50 -1.05 -1.03
C LYS A 52 -11.24 -1.22 -2.52
N ASP A 53 -12.00 -0.50 -3.35
CA ASP A 53 -11.77 -0.42 -4.80
C ASP A 53 -10.96 0.84 -5.12
N GLY A 54 -9.67 0.70 -5.09
CA GLY A 54 -8.73 1.79 -5.33
C GLY A 54 -7.46 1.29 -6.02
N ASN A 55 -6.33 1.87 -5.64
CA ASN A 55 -5.02 1.46 -6.11
C ASN A 55 -4.09 1.22 -4.91
N TRP A 56 -3.35 0.12 -4.99
CA TRP A 56 -2.37 -0.27 -4.00
C TRP A 56 -1.19 0.71 -3.96
N TYR A 57 -0.80 1.12 -2.76
CA TYR A 57 0.38 1.95 -2.51
C TYR A 57 1.14 1.49 -1.26
N ALA A 58 2.47 1.62 -1.33
CA ALA A 58 3.33 1.49 -0.17
C ALA A 58 3.79 2.88 0.29
N PHE A 59 3.49 3.23 1.53
CA PHE A 59 4.09 4.39 2.20
C PHE A 59 5.38 3.96 2.89
N VAL A 60 6.44 4.73 2.69
CA VAL A 60 7.75 4.51 3.32
C VAL A 60 8.19 5.80 3.97
N LYS A 61 8.38 5.80 5.29
CA LYS A 61 9.10 6.84 6.02
C LYS A 61 10.49 6.33 6.35
N GLY A 62 11.49 6.81 5.62
CA GLY A 62 12.88 6.40 5.79
C GLY A 62 13.45 6.75 7.16
N ILE A 63 14.61 6.20 7.50
CA ILE A 63 15.31 6.45 8.77
C ILE A 63 15.68 7.94 8.90
N GLY A 64 15.99 8.60 7.79
CA GLY A 64 16.24 10.06 7.74
C GLY A 64 14.99 10.94 7.68
N GLY A 65 13.79 10.38 7.82
CA GLY A 65 12.53 11.10 7.82
C GLY A 65 11.95 11.41 6.42
N GLN A 66 12.64 11.02 5.33
CA GLN A 66 12.13 11.17 3.97
C GLN A 66 10.87 10.30 3.79
N LYS A 67 9.86 10.85 3.13
CA LYS A 67 8.58 10.18 2.90
C LYS A 67 8.38 9.89 1.43
N TYR A 68 7.86 8.70 1.15
CA TYR A 68 7.56 8.22 -0.19
C TYR A 68 6.22 7.48 -0.21
N LEU A 69 5.53 7.57 -1.32
CA LEU A 69 4.30 6.80 -1.58
C LEU A 69 4.42 6.13 -2.96
N PHE A 70 4.80 4.87 -2.98
CA PHE A 70 5.06 4.11 -4.20
C PHE A 70 3.85 3.35 -4.69
N SER A 71 3.56 3.47 -6.00
CA SER A 71 2.60 2.59 -6.66
C SER A 71 3.18 1.18 -6.84
N ARG A 72 2.31 0.18 -7.00
CA ARG A 72 2.69 -1.22 -7.19
C ARG A 72 3.41 -1.48 -8.52
N ASN A 73 3.04 -0.77 -9.57
CA ASN A 73 3.50 -1.05 -10.92
C ASN A 73 4.54 -0.04 -11.38
N GLU A 74 5.53 -0.55 -12.12
CA GLU A 74 6.50 0.28 -12.79
C GLU A 74 5.84 1.12 -13.90
N SER A 75 6.33 2.33 -14.05
CA SER A 75 5.99 3.16 -15.20
C SER A 75 6.56 2.52 -16.48
N LYS A 76 5.70 2.24 -17.44
CA LYS A 76 6.13 1.74 -18.76
C LYS A 76 7.14 2.66 -19.45
N LYS A 77 7.12 3.95 -19.11
CA LYS A 77 7.99 4.97 -19.72
C LYS A 77 9.39 4.98 -19.11
N THR A 78 9.50 4.76 -17.80
CA THR A 78 10.76 4.92 -17.07
C THR A 78 11.33 3.61 -16.53
N GLY A 79 10.54 2.54 -16.49
CA GLY A 79 10.89 1.28 -15.83
C GLY A 79 11.07 1.41 -14.31
N LEU A 80 10.63 2.54 -13.73
CA LEU A 80 10.72 2.82 -12.30
C LEU A 80 9.34 2.81 -11.69
N LEU A 81 9.26 2.47 -10.42
CA LEU A 81 8.03 2.65 -9.67
C LEU A 81 7.69 4.12 -9.57
N THR A 82 6.40 4.38 -9.63
CA THR A 82 5.91 5.75 -9.60
C THR A 82 5.72 6.19 -8.15
N GLU A 83 6.44 7.23 -7.76
CA GLU A 83 6.30 7.90 -6.48
C GLU A 83 5.20 8.98 -6.58
N ARG A 84 4.35 9.13 -5.54
CA ARG A 84 3.14 9.96 -5.56
C ARG A 84 2.84 10.70 -4.24
N ILE A 85 3.80 10.85 -3.35
CA ILE A 85 3.53 11.51 -2.06
C ILE A 85 3.07 12.97 -2.24
N GLU A 86 3.65 13.68 -3.21
CA GLU A 86 3.28 15.06 -3.51
C GLU A 86 1.84 15.23 -4.03
N ASN A 87 1.22 14.14 -4.53
CA ASN A 87 -0.17 14.16 -4.98
C ASN A 87 -1.16 14.21 -3.80
N VAL A 88 -0.72 13.86 -2.59
CA VAL A 88 -1.58 13.66 -1.43
C VAL A 88 -1.01 14.30 -0.16
N PRO A 89 -0.78 15.62 -0.15
CA PRO A 89 -0.13 16.32 0.96
C PRO A 89 -0.90 16.19 2.30
N HIS A 90 -2.21 15.98 2.24
CA HIS A 90 -3.03 15.73 3.43
C HIS A 90 -2.72 14.35 4.07
N ILE A 91 -2.49 13.32 3.25
CA ILE A 91 -2.06 11.99 3.73
C ILE A 91 -0.63 12.06 4.26
N GLU A 92 0.27 12.73 3.52
CA GLU A 92 1.64 12.97 3.97
C GLU A 92 1.67 13.61 5.35
N LYS A 93 0.89 14.66 5.56
CA LYS A 93 0.77 15.36 6.84
C LYS A 93 0.17 14.47 7.94
N ALA A 94 -0.86 13.68 7.61
CA ALA A 94 -1.48 12.78 8.57
C ALA A 94 -0.50 11.68 9.06
N LEU A 95 0.42 11.24 8.20
CA LEU A 95 1.42 10.21 8.51
C LEU A 95 2.73 10.79 9.12
N ASP A 96 2.81 12.10 9.31
CA ASP A 96 3.98 12.74 9.95
C ASP A 96 4.23 12.28 11.39
N CYS A 97 3.16 11.96 12.11
CA CYS A 97 3.25 11.48 13.49
C CYS A 97 3.91 10.09 13.64
N LEU A 98 4.03 9.33 12.54
CA LEU A 98 4.65 8.01 12.58
C LEU A 98 6.18 8.13 12.80
N PRO A 99 6.80 7.19 13.50
CA PRO A 99 8.25 7.18 13.65
C PRO A 99 8.96 6.94 12.31
N ASN A 100 10.21 7.40 12.23
CA ASN A 100 11.08 7.06 11.11
C ASN A 100 11.26 5.55 11.04
N GLY A 101 11.49 5.04 9.84
CA GLY A 101 11.59 3.61 9.66
C GLY A 101 10.25 2.88 9.65
N THR A 102 9.18 3.55 9.23
CA THR A 102 7.84 2.97 9.08
C THR A 102 7.54 2.66 7.62
N VAL A 103 7.02 1.46 7.37
CA VAL A 103 6.52 1.02 6.07
C VAL A 103 5.10 0.48 6.22
N LEU A 104 4.17 1.14 5.54
CA LEU A 104 2.75 0.79 5.53
C LEU A 104 2.31 0.37 4.14
N ILE A 105 1.43 -0.61 4.07
CA ILE A 105 0.79 -1.04 2.82
C ILE A 105 -0.70 -0.71 2.89
N GLY A 106 -1.22 -0.14 1.83
CA GLY A 106 -2.62 0.28 1.81
C GLY A 106 -3.18 0.49 0.41
N GLU A 107 -4.43 0.87 0.37
CA GLU A 107 -5.17 1.22 -0.83
C GLU A 107 -5.50 2.72 -0.80
N ILE A 108 -5.05 3.47 -1.80
CA ILE A 108 -5.56 4.82 -2.06
C ILE A 108 -6.86 4.67 -2.83
N TYR A 109 -7.92 5.33 -2.39
CA TYR A 109 -9.23 5.26 -3.02
C TYR A 109 -9.99 6.58 -2.92
N VAL A 110 -10.86 6.82 -3.89
CA VAL A 110 -11.85 7.90 -3.85
C VAL A 110 -13.09 7.38 -3.12
N PRO A 111 -13.55 8.02 -2.04
CA PRO A 111 -14.80 7.61 -1.37
C PRO A 111 -15.99 7.60 -2.33
N GLY A 112 -16.68 6.46 -2.43
CA GLY A 112 -17.79 6.29 -3.37
C GLY A 112 -17.40 6.10 -4.83
N GLY A 113 -16.11 6.20 -5.17
CA GLY A 113 -15.58 5.95 -6.51
C GLY A 113 -14.96 4.56 -6.66
N ASP A 114 -14.48 4.27 -7.85
CA ASP A 114 -13.79 3.05 -8.25
C ASP A 114 -12.27 3.28 -8.43
N SER A 115 -11.57 2.23 -8.83
CA SER A 115 -10.14 2.30 -9.12
C SER A 115 -9.79 3.23 -10.30
N ASN A 116 -10.73 3.48 -11.23
CA ASN A 116 -10.52 4.41 -12.33
C ASN A 116 -10.59 5.86 -11.83
N ALA A 117 -11.55 6.20 -10.97
CA ALA A 117 -11.63 7.51 -10.32
C ALA A 117 -10.33 7.80 -9.55
N THR A 118 -9.86 6.83 -8.78
CA THR A 118 -8.57 6.93 -8.07
C THR A 118 -7.40 7.17 -9.03
N ARG A 119 -7.36 6.44 -10.15
CA ARG A 119 -6.31 6.59 -11.17
C ARG A 119 -6.33 7.96 -11.83
N GLN A 120 -7.52 8.54 -12.05
CA GLN A 120 -7.65 9.89 -12.61
C GLN A 120 -7.03 10.94 -11.69
N VAL A 121 -7.12 10.80 -10.38
CA VAL A 121 -6.47 11.69 -9.41
C VAL A 121 -4.98 11.38 -9.31
N MET A 122 -4.63 10.15 -8.96
CA MET A 122 -3.25 9.77 -8.67
C MET A 122 -2.33 9.73 -9.90
N GLY A 123 -2.89 9.62 -11.10
CA GLY A 123 -2.13 9.65 -12.36
C GLY A 123 -1.76 11.04 -12.86
N CYS A 124 -2.26 12.10 -12.24
CA CYS A 124 -1.95 13.49 -12.61
C CYS A 124 -0.58 13.95 -12.08
N LEU A 125 -0.12 15.10 -12.57
CA LEU A 125 0.91 15.89 -11.92
C LEU A 125 0.39 16.41 -10.56
N PRO A 126 1.26 16.64 -9.56
CA PRO A 126 0.86 16.99 -8.19
C PRO A 126 -0.12 18.18 -8.11
N ALA A 127 0.17 19.28 -8.79
CA ALA A 127 -0.70 20.46 -8.79
C ALA A 127 -2.14 20.11 -9.24
N LYS A 128 -2.28 19.35 -10.33
CA LYS A 128 -3.59 18.95 -10.85
C LYS A 128 -4.28 17.90 -9.98
N ALA A 129 -3.53 17.02 -9.34
CA ALA A 129 -4.07 16.06 -8.39
C ALA A 129 -4.67 16.76 -7.16
N ILE A 130 -3.98 17.78 -6.66
CA ILE A 130 -4.44 18.59 -5.52
C ILE A 130 -5.69 19.42 -5.90
N GLU A 131 -5.71 20.02 -7.08
CA GLU A 131 -6.85 20.78 -7.59
C GLU A 131 -8.10 19.90 -7.66
N ARG A 132 -8.02 18.74 -8.31
CA ARG A 132 -9.13 17.78 -8.39
C ARG A 132 -9.65 17.35 -7.03
N GLN A 133 -8.76 17.10 -6.09
CA GLN A 133 -9.16 16.70 -4.74
C GLN A 133 -9.86 17.82 -3.96
N LYS A 134 -9.56 19.09 -4.26
CA LYS A 134 -10.29 20.24 -3.71
C LYS A 134 -11.70 20.37 -4.28
N GLU A 135 -11.88 20.00 -5.55
CA GLU A 135 -13.17 20.09 -6.26
C GLU A 135 -14.06 18.87 -5.98
N ASP A 136 -13.49 17.66 -6.09
CA ASP A 136 -14.24 16.39 -6.12
C ASP A 136 -14.18 15.63 -4.77
N GLY A 137 -13.39 16.10 -3.82
CA GLY A 137 -13.13 15.44 -2.54
C GLY A 137 -11.78 14.72 -2.48
N TYR A 138 -11.27 14.59 -1.27
CA TYR A 138 -9.95 14.01 -1.03
C TYR A 138 -9.96 12.49 -1.19
N VAL A 139 -8.88 11.95 -1.76
CA VAL A 139 -8.62 10.51 -1.69
C VAL A 139 -8.26 10.10 -0.26
N HIS A 140 -8.58 8.86 0.09
CA HIS A 140 -8.24 8.29 1.40
C HIS A 140 -7.20 7.19 1.24
N TYR A 141 -6.40 6.98 2.26
CA TYR A 141 -5.46 5.88 2.36
C TYR A 141 -5.94 4.87 3.39
N TYR A 142 -6.45 3.73 2.91
CA TYR A 142 -6.87 2.61 3.74
C TYR A 142 -5.68 1.69 3.97
N ILE A 143 -5.07 1.80 5.14
CA ILE A 143 -3.92 1.00 5.54
C ILE A 143 -4.43 -0.38 5.98
N PHE A 144 -3.90 -1.45 5.39
CA PHE A 144 -4.28 -2.82 5.74
C PHE A 144 -3.09 -3.68 6.17
N ASP A 145 -1.86 -3.19 6.08
CA ASP A 145 -0.68 -3.88 6.57
C ASP A 145 0.39 -2.90 7.04
N CYS A 146 1.15 -3.30 8.06
CA CYS A 146 2.32 -2.60 8.57
C CYS A 146 3.53 -3.53 8.50
N VAL A 147 4.42 -3.27 7.56
CA VAL A 147 5.57 -4.13 7.25
C VAL A 147 6.77 -3.80 8.13
N ALA A 148 6.89 -2.52 8.50
CA ALA A 148 7.91 -2.05 9.44
C ALA A 148 7.38 -0.87 10.25
N TYR A 149 7.82 -0.76 11.49
CA TYR A 149 7.49 0.33 12.40
C TYR A 149 8.67 0.61 13.32
N ASP A 150 9.07 1.87 13.42
CA ASP A 150 10.21 2.32 14.25
C ASP A 150 11.49 1.50 14.00
N GLY A 151 11.78 1.24 12.74
CA GLY A 151 12.95 0.48 12.33
C GLY A 151 12.86 -1.05 12.51
N LYS A 152 11.78 -1.55 13.07
CA LYS A 152 11.54 -2.99 13.25
C LYS A 152 10.67 -3.55 12.14
N THR A 153 11.10 -4.66 11.55
CA THR A 153 10.33 -5.35 10.51
C THR A 153 9.46 -6.45 11.10
N PHE A 154 8.31 -6.70 10.45
CA PHE A 154 7.33 -7.69 10.86
C PHE A 154 7.06 -8.75 9.78
N PHE A 155 8.03 -8.99 8.90
CA PHE A 155 7.85 -9.91 7.77
C PHE A 155 7.54 -11.34 8.19
N ASP A 156 8.13 -11.78 9.32
CA ASP A 156 7.92 -13.12 9.86
C ASP A 156 6.69 -13.22 10.76
N SER A 157 6.00 -12.11 10.99
CA SER A 157 4.78 -12.07 11.79
C SER A 157 3.55 -12.32 10.93
N GLY A 158 2.55 -13.00 11.47
CA GLY A 158 1.23 -13.09 10.84
C GLY A 158 0.61 -11.70 10.65
N SER A 159 -0.19 -11.52 9.59
CA SER A 159 -0.76 -10.20 9.27
C SER A 159 -1.62 -9.58 10.39
N TRP A 160 -2.23 -10.40 11.24
CA TRP A 160 -2.98 -9.94 12.40
C TRP A 160 -2.11 -9.41 13.56
N GLN A 161 -0.79 -9.66 13.51
CA GLN A 161 0.19 -9.17 14.49
C GLN A 161 0.83 -7.85 14.04
N ARG A 162 0.62 -7.46 12.79
CA ARG A 162 1.08 -6.22 12.16
C ARG A 162 -0.03 -5.18 12.12
#